data_6d5e0489d1caeb0e3194e568fa33e252
#
_entry.id   6d5e0489d1caeb0e3194e568fa33e252
#
_cell.length_a   1.000
_cell.length_b   1.000
_cell.length_c   1.000
_cell.angle_alpha   90.00
_cell.angle_beta   90.00
_cell.angle_gamma   90.00
#
_symmetry.space_group_name_H-M   'P 1'
#
loop_
_entity.id
_entity.type
_entity.pdbx_description
1 polymer ?
#
loop_
_entity_poly.entity_id
_entity_poly.type
_entity_poly.pdbx_seq_one_letter_code
_entity_poly.pdbx_strand_id
1 'polypeptide(L)'
;AIDADHRVWKADLLDGVFDSSIAERLAGHLAAIHRGSTGNGEIAERMRDQTVFDELRLDPFYRYVAETCPQFATPLNSLIKRTTQRQDCLVLADFSPKNVLLTSNGPVIVDFETGHYGDPGFDIGFFLSHLLLKTVRHHERVSKAIAPAKRFWSVYRGELSVVPSPEWLAVGRRNPTFERQSIEHLAACMLARVDGKSRVDYLTESWQPDLVRDFCDDLLTGRHSHMIEAIVLLERLLECR
;
A
#
# COMPACT_ATOMS: atom_id res chain seq x y z
N ALA A 1 15.94 -14.72 -17.05
CA ALA A 1 14.72 -14.94 -17.85
C ALA A 1 13.62 -15.39 -16.87
N ILE A 2 12.41 -14.91 -17.04
CA ILE A 2 11.22 -15.34 -16.26
C ILE A 2 10.76 -16.66 -16.85
N ASP A 3 10.44 -17.64 -16.02
CA ASP A 3 9.91 -18.93 -16.48
C ASP A 3 8.62 -18.78 -17.27
N ALA A 4 8.43 -19.61 -18.29
CA ALA A 4 7.22 -19.58 -19.12
C ALA A 4 5.93 -19.88 -18.33
N ASP A 5 6.04 -20.61 -17.23
CA ASP A 5 4.93 -21.06 -16.38
C ASP A 5 4.69 -20.14 -15.16
N HIS A 6 4.95 -18.83 -15.28
CA HIS A 6 4.62 -17.89 -14.22
C HIS A 6 3.12 -17.58 -14.18
N ARG A 7 2.61 -17.28 -13.00
CA ARG A 7 1.25 -16.76 -12.81
C ARG A 7 1.26 -15.42 -12.06
N VAL A 8 0.26 -14.59 -12.29
CA VAL A 8 0.11 -13.30 -11.62
C VAL A 8 -0.55 -13.50 -10.26
N TRP A 9 0.08 -13.04 -9.18
CA TRP A 9 -0.42 -13.20 -7.82
C TRP A 9 -1.82 -12.61 -7.59
N LYS A 10 -2.19 -11.57 -8.35
CA LYS A 10 -3.54 -11.01 -8.30
C LYS A 10 -4.62 -12.07 -8.55
N ALA A 11 -4.39 -13.01 -9.47
CA ALA A 11 -5.34 -14.07 -9.78
C ALA A 11 -5.54 -14.99 -8.57
N ASP A 12 -4.46 -15.49 -7.96
CA ASP A 12 -4.52 -16.32 -6.76
C ASP A 12 -5.37 -15.66 -5.64
N LEU A 13 -5.11 -14.37 -5.38
CA LEU A 13 -5.84 -13.63 -4.34
C LEU A 13 -7.33 -13.44 -4.67
N LEU A 14 -7.69 -13.28 -5.96
CA LEU A 14 -9.09 -13.19 -6.40
C LEU A 14 -9.80 -14.54 -6.31
N ASP A 15 -9.08 -15.63 -6.49
CA ASP A 15 -9.57 -17.01 -6.36
C ASP A 15 -9.60 -17.50 -4.91
N GLY A 16 -9.20 -16.62 -3.95
CA GLY A 16 -9.22 -16.93 -2.52
C GLY A 16 -8.06 -17.80 -2.05
N VAL A 17 -6.93 -17.76 -2.76
CA VAL A 17 -5.66 -18.38 -2.35
C VAL A 17 -4.81 -17.34 -1.64
N PHE A 18 -4.65 -17.49 -0.32
CA PHE A 18 -3.99 -16.53 0.56
C PHE A 18 -2.70 -17.11 1.15
N ASP A 19 -1.64 -17.15 0.35
CA ASP A 19 -0.32 -17.58 0.80
C ASP A 19 0.45 -16.38 1.41
N SER A 20 0.55 -16.37 2.73
CA SER A 20 1.27 -15.31 3.46
C SER A 20 2.78 -15.35 3.26
N SER A 21 3.36 -16.45 2.79
CA SER A 21 4.80 -16.54 2.52
C SER A 21 5.21 -15.66 1.34
N ILE A 22 4.31 -15.45 0.37
CA ILE A 22 4.52 -14.52 -0.75
C ILE A 22 4.59 -13.08 -0.21
N ALA A 23 3.63 -12.70 0.63
CA ALA A 23 3.61 -11.38 1.26
C ALA A 23 4.85 -11.12 2.13
N GLU A 24 5.33 -12.15 2.84
CA GLU A 24 6.57 -12.10 3.62
C GLU A 24 7.79 -11.79 2.76
N ARG A 25 7.98 -12.53 1.66
CA ARG A 25 9.12 -12.32 0.74
C ARG A 25 9.07 -10.94 0.08
N LEU A 26 7.88 -10.49 -0.32
CA LEU A 26 7.67 -9.16 -0.90
C LEU A 26 7.96 -8.04 0.12
N ALA A 27 7.62 -8.25 1.38
CA ALA A 27 7.94 -7.31 2.46
C ALA A 27 9.47 -7.16 2.64
N GLY A 28 10.20 -8.28 2.61
CA GLY A 28 11.67 -8.28 2.64
C GLY A 28 12.27 -7.56 1.43
N HIS A 29 11.75 -7.81 0.22
CA HIS A 29 12.22 -7.13 -1.00
C HIS A 29 11.99 -5.62 -0.91
N LEU A 30 10.78 -5.17 -0.53
CA LEU A 30 10.47 -3.75 -0.43
C LEU A 30 11.31 -3.06 0.66
N ALA A 31 11.45 -3.69 1.82
CA ALA A 31 12.31 -3.17 2.89
C ALA A 31 13.77 -3.02 2.45
N ALA A 32 14.30 -3.99 1.69
CA ALA A 32 15.65 -3.92 1.14
C ALA A 32 15.82 -2.78 0.13
N ILE A 33 14.83 -2.56 -0.74
CA ILE A 33 14.81 -1.45 -1.71
C ILE A 33 14.79 -0.10 -0.97
N HIS A 34 13.86 0.09 -0.05
CA HIS A 34 13.74 1.34 0.70
C HIS A 34 15.00 1.64 1.52
N ARG A 35 15.47 0.65 2.29
CA ARG A 35 16.69 0.81 3.10
C ARG A 35 17.94 1.05 2.25
N GLY A 36 18.11 0.29 1.16
CA GLY A 36 19.29 0.35 0.31
C GLY A 36 19.39 1.62 -0.52
N SER A 37 18.26 2.30 -0.79
CA SER A 37 18.23 3.54 -1.55
C SER A 37 18.19 4.80 -0.69
N THR A 38 17.91 4.68 0.61
CA THR A 38 17.84 5.81 1.53
C THR A 38 19.19 6.52 1.65
N GLY A 39 19.17 7.85 1.52
CA GLY A 39 20.38 8.68 1.61
C GLY A 39 21.34 8.50 0.43
N ASN A 40 20.98 7.74 -0.59
CA ASN A 40 21.79 7.56 -1.78
C ASN A 40 21.58 8.72 -2.75
N GLY A 41 22.51 9.69 -2.78
CA GLY A 41 22.42 10.88 -3.61
C GLY A 41 22.39 10.61 -5.12
N GLU A 42 23.04 9.55 -5.60
CA GLU A 42 23.00 9.17 -7.02
C GLU A 42 21.62 8.67 -7.42
N ILE A 43 21.02 7.80 -6.62
CA ILE A 43 19.66 7.32 -6.86
C ILE A 43 18.66 8.49 -6.76
N ALA A 44 18.81 9.36 -5.75
CA ALA A 44 17.96 10.53 -5.57
C ALA A 44 17.98 11.45 -6.79
N GLU A 45 19.15 11.74 -7.35
CA GLU A 45 19.28 12.60 -8.53
C GLU A 45 18.70 11.94 -9.79
N ARG A 46 18.93 10.64 -9.99
CA ARG A 46 18.45 9.92 -11.18
C ARG A 46 16.94 9.68 -11.17
N MET A 47 16.35 9.55 -9.98
CA MET A 47 14.93 9.19 -9.78
C MET A 47 14.10 10.36 -9.19
N ARG A 48 14.59 11.60 -9.33
CA ARG A 48 13.93 12.79 -8.74
C ARG A 48 12.64 13.21 -9.45
N ASP A 49 12.46 12.79 -10.70
CA ASP A 49 11.28 13.16 -11.48
C ASP A 49 10.05 12.39 -10.98
N GLN A 50 9.06 13.12 -10.53
CA GLN A 50 7.78 12.60 -10.00
C GLN A 50 6.62 12.79 -10.99
N THR A 51 6.88 13.22 -12.23
CA THR A 51 5.82 13.56 -13.20
C THR A 51 4.93 12.35 -13.47
N VAL A 52 5.51 11.19 -13.78
CA VAL A 52 4.75 9.95 -14.06
C VAL A 52 3.96 9.48 -12.83
N PHE A 53 4.57 9.59 -11.64
CA PHE A 53 3.88 9.29 -10.39
C PHE A 53 2.69 10.23 -10.16
N ASP A 54 2.86 11.53 -10.37
CA ASP A 54 1.80 12.52 -10.21
C ASP A 54 0.63 12.22 -11.16
N GLU A 55 0.92 12.04 -12.46
CA GLU A 55 -0.09 11.80 -13.50
C GLU A 55 -0.82 10.45 -13.35
N LEU A 56 -0.13 9.39 -12.92
CA LEU A 56 -0.71 8.04 -12.87
C LEU A 56 -1.22 7.64 -11.48
N ARG A 57 -0.85 8.38 -10.42
CA ARG A 57 -1.24 8.06 -9.03
C ARG A 57 -1.91 9.22 -8.33
N LEU A 58 -1.25 10.37 -8.15
CA LEU A 58 -1.84 11.45 -7.38
C LEU A 58 -3.07 12.04 -8.07
N ASP A 59 -3.01 12.30 -9.38
CA ASP A 59 -4.13 12.88 -10.12
C ASP A 59 -5.36 11.95 -10.18
N PRO A 60 -5.28 10.73 -10.74
CA PRO A 60 -6.46 9.87 -10.90
C PRO A 60 -6.96 9.26 -9.59
N PHE A 61 -6.13 9.22 -8.53
CA PHE A 61 -6.49 8.64 -7.25
C PHE A 61 -6.89 9.73 -6.25
N TYR A 62 -5.93 10.53 -5.81
CA TYR A 62 -6.13 11.42 -4.66
C TYR A 62 -6.86 12.71 -5.02
N ARG A 63 -6.42 13.41 -6.10
CA ARG A 63 -7.09 14.64 -6.53
C ARG A 63 -8.51 14.37 -6.99
N TYR A 64 -8.71 13.32 -7.80
CA TYR A 64 -10.04 12.97 -8.28
C TYR A 64 -11.00 12.66 -7.12
N VAL A 65 -10.58 11.88 -6.12
CA VAL A 65 -11.42 11.61 -4.93
C VAL A 65 -11.64 12.88 -4.12
N ALA A 66 -10.63 13.75 -3.95
CA ALA A 66 -10.79 15.01 -3.24
C ALA A 66 -11.80 15.96 -3.92
N GLU A 67 -11.89 15.92 -5.25
CA GLU A 67 -12.84 16.70 -6.04
C GLU A 67 -14.26 16.13 -6.01
N THR A 68 -14.40 14.81 -6.09
CA THR A 68 -15.70 14.13 -6.20
C THR A 68 -16.31 13.77 -4.84
N CYS A 69 -15.51 13.71 -3.77
CA CYS A 69 -15.93 13.37 -2.42
C CYS A 69 -15.45 14.46 -1.44
N PRO A 70 -16.18 15.59 -1.31
CA PRO A 70 -15.74 16.78 -0.55
C PRO A 70 -15.38 16.51 0.91
N GLN A 71 -15.98 15.51 1.54
CA GLN A 71 -15.68 15.09 2.91
C GLN A 71 -14.21 14.62 3.09
N PHE A 72 -13.59 14.12 2.04
CA PHE A 72 -12.19 13.67 2.06
C PHE A 72 -11.21 14.70 1.49
N ALA A 73 -11.68 15.85 0.99
CA ALA A 73 -10.84 16.82 0.29
C ALA A 73 -9.70 17.36 1.16
N THR A 74 -10.00 17.78 2.41
CA THR A 74 -9.00 18.36 3.31
C THR A 74 -7.86 17.38 3.66
N PRO A 75 -8.13 16.15 4.16
CA PRO A 75 -7.07 15.20 4.45
C PRO A 75 -6.28 14.77 3.21
N LEU A 76 -6.95 14.55 2.06
CA LEU A 76 -6.27 14.14 0.82
C LEU A 76 -5.37 15.23 0.27
N ASN A 77 -5.81 16.49 0.22
CA ASN A 77 -4.96 17.61 -0.22
C ASN A 77 -3.75 17.80 0.70
N SER A 78 -3.93 17.63 2.01
CA SER A 78 -2.83 17.66 2.97
C SER A 78 -1.84 16.50 2.74
N LEU A 79 -2.34 15.30 2.47
CA LEU A 79 -1.51 14.13 2.16
C LEU A 79 -0.72 14.35 0.86
N ILE A 80 -1.35 14.80 -0.24
CA ILE A 80 -0.68 15.11 -1.51
C ILE A 80 0.50 16.05 -1.27
N LYS A 81 0.25 17.17 -0.54
CA LYS A 81 1.31 18.14 -0.25
C LYS A 81 2.49 17.53 0.50
N ARG A 82 2.26 16.70 1.50
CA ARG A 82 3.34 16.04 2.24
C ARG A 82 4.08 15.02 1.37
N THR A 83 3.36 14.23 0.59
CA THR A 83 3.92 13.19 -0.28
C THR A 83 4.86 13.79 -1.31
N THR A 84 4.46 14.87 -2.00
CA THR A 84 5.29 15.53 -3.03
C THR A 84 6.53 16.22 -2.46
N GLN A 85 6.55 16.52 -1.17
CA GLN A 85 7.69 17.14 -0.48
C GLN A 85 8.70 16.14 0.09
N ARG A 86 8.31 14.85 0.21
CA ARG A 86 9.19 13.81 0.75
C ARG A 86 10.10 13.23 -0.33
N GLN A 87 11.37 13.05 0.05
CA GLN A 87 12.42 12.46 -0.79
C GLN A 87 13.30 11.58 0.09
N ASP A 88 12.73 10.46 0.57
CA ASP A 88 13.36 9.61 1.58
C ASP A 88 14.11 8.43 0.98
N CYS A 89 13.54 7.78 -0.04
CA CYS A 89 14.11 6.60 -0.71
C CYS A 89 13.48 6.36 -2.08
N LEU A 90 13.94 5.30 -2.78
CA LEU A 90 13.31 4.82 -4.01
C LEU A 90 11.95 4.21 -3.69
N VAL A 91 10.90 4.73 -4.30
CA VAL A 91 9.51 4.29 -4.22
C VAL A 91 9.12 3.67 -5.56
N LEU A 92 8.47 2.51 -5.55
CA LEU A 92 8.06 1.80 -6.76
C LEU A 92 6.75 2.36 -7.35
N ALA A 93 5.88 2.85 -6.50
CA ALA A 93 4.60 3.51 -6.80
C ALA A 93 3.57 2.70 -7.62
N ASP A 94 3.90 1.47 -8.02
CA ASP A 94 2.96 0.46 -8.54
C ASP A 94 3.21 -0.93 -7.92
N PHE A 95 3.72 -0.95 -6.70
CA PHE A 95 3.94 -2.17 -5.95
C PHE A 95 2.60 -2.81 -5.56
N SER A 96 2.12 -3.74 -6.37
CA SER A 96 0.80 -4.34 -6.22
C SER A 96 0.76 -5.79 -6.72
N PRO A 97 -0.22 -6.61 -6.29
CA PRO A 97 -0.31 -8.02 -6.71
C PRO A 97 -0.46 -8.24 -8.23
N LYS A 98 -0.88 -7.24 -9.01
CA LYS A 98 -0.92 -7.35 -10.47
C LYS A 98 0.47 -7.38 -11.10
N ASN A 99 1.44 -6.75 -10.42
CA ASN A 99 2.82 -6.62 -10.86
C ASN A 99 3.76 -7.59 -10.13
N VAL A 100 3.20 -8.66 -9.56
CA VAL A 100 3.94 -9.76 -8.94
C VAL A 100 3.70 -11.03 -9.73
N LEU A 101 4.78 -11.56 -10.31
CA LEU A 101 4.80 -12.84 -11.00
C LEU A 101 5.32 -13.92 -10.04
N LEU A 102 4.58 -14.99 -9.89
CA LEU A 102 4.96 -16.15 -9.09
C LEU A 102 5.69 -17.14 -9.99
N THR A 103 6.96 -17.38 -9.71
CA THR A 103 7.82 -18.31 -10.44
C THR A 103 8.23 -19.46 -9.53
N SER A 104 8.89 -20.51 -10.09
CA SER A 104 9.48 -21.60 -9.31
C SER A 104 10.52 -21.11 -8.28
N ASN A 105 11.16 -19.95 -8.51
CA ASN A 105 12.15 -19.35 -7.63
C ASN A 105 11.55 -18.32 -6.65
N GLY A 106 10.24 -18.06 -6.73
CA GLY A 106 9.49 -17.16 -5.86
C GLY A 106 8.92 -15.92 -6.58
N PRO A 107 8.45 -14.91 -5.81
CA PRO A 107 7.84 -13.72 -6.39
C PRO A 107 8.88 -12.84 -7.09
N VAL A 108 8.54 -12.37 -8.28
CA VAL A 108 9.29 -11.39 -9.09
C VAL A 108 8.43 -10.16 -9.26
N ILE A 109 8.97 -8.99 -8.94
CA ILE A 109 8.32 -7.69 -9.12
C ILE A 109 8.62 -7.20 -10.53
N VAL A 110 7.61 -6.68 -11.22
CA VAL A 110 7.72 -6.11 -12.56
C VAL A 110 7.03 -4.74 -12.62
N ASP A 111 7.24 -4.00 -13.71
CA ASP A 111 6.56 -2.72 -13.98
C ASP A 111 7.00 -1.59 -13.02
N PHE A 112 8.16 -1.01 -13.32
CA PHE A 112 8.80 0.04 -12.51
C PHE A 112 8.67 1.45 -13.10
N GLU A 113 7.78 1.67 -14.08
CA GLU A 113 7.69 2.94 -14.82
C GLU A 113 7.30 4.15 -13.95
N THR A 114 6.61 3.91 -12.83
CA THR A 114 6.21 4.95 -11.87
C THR A 114 7.24 5.20 -10.76
N GLY A 115 8.37 4.47 -10.80
CA GLY A 115 9.40 4.54 -9.78
C GLY A 115 10.01 5.93 -9.69
N HIS A 116 10.16 6.44 -8.47
CA HIS A 116 10.75 7.75 -8.21
C HIS A 116 11.38 7.81 -6.81
N TYR A 117 12.16 8.84 -6.53
CA TYR A 117 12.66 9.08 -5.18
C TYR A 117 11.62 9.90 -4.40
N GLY A 118 11.04 9.32 -3.34
CA GLY A 118 9.85 9.90 -2.71
C GLY A 118 9.52 9.34 -1.33
N ASP A 119 8.21 9.27 -1.06
CA ASP A 119 7.63 8.84 0.21
C ASP A 119 7.39 7.32 0.27
N PRO A 120 8.16 6.54 1.06
CA PRO A 120 7.97 5.10 1.18
C PRO A 120 6.60 4.71 1.75
N GLY A 121 5.93 5.61 2.45
CA GLY A 121 4.57 5.38 2.95
C GLY A 121 3.56 5.10 1.84
N PHE A 122 3.81 5.64 0.63
CA PHE A 122 2.96 5.38 -0.53
C PHE A 122 2.97 3.89 -0.90
N ASP A 123 4.14 3.26 -1.07
CA ASP A 123 4.22 1.83 -1.43
C ASP A 123 3.52 0.95 -0.40
N ILE A 124 3.67 1.26 0.89
CA ILE A 124 3.01 0.54 1.99
C ILE A 124 1.49 0.65 1.87
N GLY A 125 0.99 1.88 1.79
CA GLY A 125 -0.46 2.13 1.69
C GLY A 125 -1.06 1.52 0.43
N PHE A 126 -0.37 1.68 -0.71
CA PHE A 126 -0.81 1.15 -1.98
C PHE A 126 -0.88 -0.39 -1.98
N PHE A 127 0.18 -1.06 -1.52
CA PHE A 127 0.21 -2.52 -1.46
C PHE A 127 -0.84 -3.08 -0.50
N LEU A 128 -0.91 -2.55 0.71
CA LEU A 128 -1.89 -2.99 1.71
C LEU A 128 -3.33 -2.72 1.24
N SER A 129 -3.60 -1.62 0.52
CA SER A 129 -4.93 -1.35 -0.04
C SER A 129 -5.41 -2.49 -0.95
N HIS A 130 -4.50 -3.03 -1.77
CA HIS A 130 -4.80 -4.16 -2.64
C HIS A 130 -5.09 -5.46 -1.90
N LEU A 131 -4.41 -5.72 -0.78
CA LEU A 131 -4.67 -6.90 0.05
C LEU A 131 -5.98 -6.75 0.83
N LEU A 132 -6.20 -5.58 1.45
CA LEU A 132 -7.39 -5.34 2.26
C LEU A 132 -8.67 -5.27 1.42
N LEU A 133 -8.65 -4.70 0.21
CA LEU A 133 -9.79 -4.76 -0.71
C LEU A 133 -10.15 -6.20 -1.11
N LYS A 134 -9.16 -7.08 -1.25
CA LYS A 134 -9.41 -8.51 -1.47
C LYS A 134 -9.91 -9.23 -0.22
N THR A 135 -9.51 -8.75 0.97
CA THR A 135 -10.11 -9.21 2.23
C THR A 135 -11.59 -8.84 2.30
N VAL A 136 -11.97 -7.61 1.90
CA VAL A 136 -13.39 -7.20 1.79
C VAL A 136 -14.16 -8.11 0.82
N ARG A 137 -13.57 -8.43 -0.35
CA ARG A 137 -14.17 -9.39 -1.29
C ARG A 137 -14.43 -10.76 -0.67
N HIS A 138 -13.49 -11.25 0.14
CA HIS A 138 -13.53 -12.58 0.74
C HIS A 138 -13.93 -12.54 2.23
N HIS A 139 -14.87 -11.68 2.57
CA HIS A 139 -15.33 -11.46 3.95
C HIS A 139 -15.79 -12.74 4.67
N GLU A 140 -16.30 -13.72 3.96
CA GLU A 140 -16.67 -15.04 4.55
C GLU A 140 -15.48 -15.82 5.11
N ARG A 141 -14.25 -15.43 4.73
CA ARG A 141 -12.99 -16.07 5.15
C ARG A 141 -11.98 -15.04 5.64
N VAL A 142 -12.47 -14.02 6.35
CA VAL A 142 -11.70 -12.81 6.73
C VAL A 142 -10.36 -13.15 7.38
N SER A 143 -10.31 -14.08 8.33
CA SER A 143 -9.07 -14.43 9.04
C SER A 143 -7.97 -14.98 8.11
N LYS A 144 -8.35 -15.70 7.04
CA LYS A 144 -7.41 -16.19 6.03
C LYS A 144 -7.03 -15.07 5.05
N ALA A 145 -8.00 -14.30 4.61
CA ALA A 145 -7.81 -13.27 3.60
C ALA A 145 -6.95 -12.09 4.10
N ILE A 146 -7.02 -11.77 5.39
CA ILE A 146 -6.26 -10.68 6.00
C ILE A 146 -4.84 -11.07 6.42
N ALA A 147 -4.56 -12.38 6.54
CA ALA A 147 -3.27 -12.86 7.01
C ALA A 147 -2.06 -12.38 6.18
N PRO A 148 -2.11 -12.30 4.83
CA PRO A 148 -1.03 -11.72 4.04
C PRO A 148 -0.73 -10.26 4.38
N ALA A 149 -1.75 -9.44 4.68
CA ALA A 149 -1.55 -8.03 5.06
C ALA A 149 -0.86 -7.91 6.42
N LYS A 150 -1.30 -8.69 7.41
CA LYS A 150 -0.67 -8.77 8.73
C LYS A 150 0.79 -9.23 8.63
N ARG A 151 1.05 -10.28 7.83
CA ARG A 151 2.40 -10.83 7.65
C ARG A 151 3.33 -9.85 6.94
N PHE A 152 2.85 -9.23 5.86
CA PHE A 152 3.60 -8.19 5.13
C PHE A 152 4.05 -7.07 6.07
N TRP A 153 3.12 -6.48 6.81
CA TRP A 153 3.45 -5.37 7.71
C TRP A 153 4.44 -5.77 8.80
N SER A 154 4.22 -6.93 9.42
CA SER A 154 5.09 -7.43 10.48
C SER A 154 6.53 -7.63 10.02
N VAL A 155 6.71 -8.24 8.84
CA VAL A 155 8.06 -8.50 8.27
C VAL A 155 8.71 -7.22 7.79
N TYR A 156 7.99 -6.38 7.02
CA TYR A 156 8.50 -5.10 6.55
C TYR A 156 9.03 -4.25 7.71
N ARG A 157 8.24 -4.11 8.76
CA ARG A 157 8.63 -3.37 9.95
C ARG A 157 9.82 -4.01 10.69
N GLY A 158 9.86 -5.33 10.76
CA GLY A 158 10.97 -6.10 11.34
C GLY A 158 12.28 -5.86 10.60
N GLU A 159 12.26 -5.95 9.28
CA GLU A 159 13.42 -5.71 8.40
C GLU A 159 13.97 -4.28 8.51
N LEU A 160 13.10 -3.29 8.64
CA LEU A 160 13.51 -1.91 8.86
C LEU A 160 14.09 -1.66 10.25
N SER A 161 13.85 -2.55 11.20
CA SER A 161 14.34 -2.42 12.58
C SER A 161 15.78 -2.89 12.77
N VAL A 162 16.39 -3.50 11.75
CA VAL A 162 17.80 -3.93 11.78
C VAL A 162 18.74 -2.72 11.55
N VAL A 163 19.60 -2.44 12.52
CA VAL A 163 20.49 -1.26 12.60
C VAL A 163 21.76 -1.48 11.76
N PRO A 164 22.38 -0.43 11.15
CA PRO A 164 22.05 0.99 11.28
C PRO A 164 20.89 1.39 10.38
N SER A 165 19.85 1.95 10.97
CA SER A 165 18.70 2.46 10.21
C SER A 165 18.92 3.94 9.87
N PRO A 166 18.62 4.39 8.66
CA PRO A 166 18.55 5.80 8.31
C PRO A 166 17.66 6.59 9.27
N GLU A 167 17.88 7.88 9.43
CA GLU A 167 17.17 8.68 10.44
C GLU A 167 15.65 8.59 10.35
N TRP A 168 15.08 8.58 9.15
CA TRP A 168 13.63 8.40 9.00
C TRP A 168 13.14 6.98 9.35
N LEU A 169 14.01 5.95 9.21
CA LEU A 169 13.75 4.58 9.67
C LEU A 169 14.04 4.39 11.17
N ALA A 170 15.06 5.07 11.71
CA ALA A 170 15.35 5.07 13.15
C ALA A 170 14.23 5.76 13.93
N VAL A 171 13.71 6.85 13.37
CA VAL A 171 12.47 7.50 13.81
C VAL A 171 11.28 6.56 13.60
N GLY A 172 11.31 5.66 12.60
CA GLY A 172 10.30 4.66 12.28
C GLY A 172 10.12 3.55 13.32
N ARG A 173 11.08 3.26 14.19
CA ARG A 173 10.82 2.37 15.34
C ARG A 173 9.73 2.90 16.28
N ARG A 174 9.50 4.23 16.28
CA ARG A 174 8.50 4.96 17.06
C ARG A 174 8.09 6.26 16.36
N ASN A 175 8.23 6.34 15.00
CA ASN A 175 7.78 7.54 14.30
C ASN A 175 6.30 7.38 13.96
N PRO A 176 5.41 7.94 14.77
CA PRO A 176 4.00 7.96 14.45
C PRO A 176 3.75 8.63 13.09
N THR A 177 4.65 9.51 12.64
CA THR A 177 4.53 10.25 11.39
C THR A 177 4.65 9.35 10.16
N PHE A 178 5.63 8.43 10.09
CA PHE A 178 5.76 7.50 8.96
C PHE A 178 4.61 6.49 8.92
N GLU A 179 4.35 5.81 10.03
CA GLU A 179 3.28 4.82 10.14
C GLU A 179 1.91 5.48 9.93
N ARG A 180 1.70 6.66 10.52
CA ARG A 180 0.48 7.45 10.32
C ARG A 180 0.30 7.83 8.85
N GLN A 181 1.33 8.32 8.17
CA GLN A 181 1.25 8.70 6.77
C GLN A 181 0.99 7.47 5.87
N SER A 182 1.59 6.32 6.19
CA SER A 182 1.29 5.05 5.50
C SER A 182 -0.19 4.63 5.65
N ILE A 183 -0.81 4.88 6.82
CA ILE A 183 -2.24 4.65 7.04
C ILE A 183 -3.09 5.61 6.21
N GLU A 184 -2.69 6.88 6.09
CA GLU A 184 -3.39 7.84 5.25
C GLU A 184 -3.29 7.45 3.76
N HIS A 185 -2.14 6.97 3.30
CA HIS A 185 -1.98 6.41 1.96
C HIS A 185 -2.85 5.17 1.75
N LEU A 186 -2.93 4.28 2.74
CA LEU A 186 -3.81 3.11 2.69
C LEU A 186 -5.27 3.55 2.47
N ALA A 187 -5.78 4.49 3.26
CA ALA A 187 -7.14 5.00 3.13
C ALA A 187 -7.36 5.67 1.77
N ALA A 188 -6.46 6.56 1.34
CA ALA A 188 -6.54 7.26 0.07
C ALA A 188 -6.53 6.30 -1.14
N CYS A 189 -5.68 5.27 -1.10
CA CYS A 189 -5.64 4.25 -2.14
C CYS A 189 -6.90 3.38 -2.16
N MET A 190 -7.46 3.00 -1.01
CA MET A 190 -8.72 2.24 -0.96
C MET A 190 -9.89 3.08 -1.49
N LEU A 191 -10.02 4.36 -1.09
CA LEU A 191 -11.02 5.28 -1.64
C LEU A 191 -10.90 5.41 -3.15
N ALA A 192 -9.68 5.57 -3.68
CA ALA A 192 -9.45 5.66 -5.11
C ALA A 192 -9.89 4.40 -5.88
N ARG A 193 -9.89 3.24 -5.23
CA ARG A 193 -10.35 1.97 -5.84
C ARG A 193 -11.87 1.77 -5.73
N VAL A 194 -12.58 2.60 -4.97
CA VAL A 194 -14.04 2.60 -4.84
C VAL A 194 -14.64 3.81 -5.56
N ASP A 195 -14.11 5.00 -5.37
CA ASP A 195 -14.66 6.26 -5.86
C ASP A 195 -13.80 6.97 -6.92
N GLY A 196 -12.56 6.51 -7.14
CA GLY A 196 -11.64 7.11 -8.11
C GLY A 196 -11.91 6.75 -9.57
N LYS A 197 -11.03 7.20 -10.48
CA LYS A 197 -11.11 6.88 -11.92
C LYS A 197 -10.82 5.40 -12.21
N SER A 198 -10.10 4.69 -11.33
CA SER A 198 -9.66 3.29 -11.53
C SER A 198 -10.30 2.36 -10.50
N ARG A 199 -11.62 2.23 -10.57
CA ARG A 199 -12.39 1.40 -9.63
C ARG A 199 -12.09 -0.09 -9.81
N VAL A 200 -12.27 -0.84 -8.70
CA VAL A 200 -12.21 -2.31 -8.76
C VAL A 200 -13.57 -2.89 -9.12
N ASP A 201 -13.57 -3.96 -9.88
CA ASP A 201 -14.75 -4.65 -10.40
C ASP A 201 -15.16 -5.87 -9.54
N TYR A 202 -14.33 -6.25 -8.57
CA TYR A 202 -14.54 -7.44 -7.76
C TYR A 202 -15.24 -7.22 -6.41
N LEU A 203 -15.59 -5.99 -6.05
CA LEU A 203 -16.49 -5.66 -4.95
C LEU A 203 -17.92 -5.65 -5.48
N THR A 204 -18.59 -6.80 -5.41
CA THR A 204 -19.87 -7.03 -6.10
C THR A 204 -21.10 -6.86 -5.22
N GLU A 205 -20.92 -6.82 -3.90
CA GLU A 205 -22.01 -6.60 -2.95
C GLU A 205 -22.15 -5.10 -2.63
N SER A 206 -23.39 -4.60 -2.60
CA SER A 206 -23.68 -3.17 -2.47
C SER A 206 -23.11 -2.52 -1.19
N TRP A 207 -23.00 -3.30 -0.11
CA TRP A 207 -22.46 -2.82 1.17
C TRP A 207 -20.93 -2.68 1.20
N GLN A 208 -20.19 -3.39 0.31
CA GLN A 208 -18.72 -3.41 0.34
C GLN A 208 -18.09 -2.03 0.08
N PRO A 209 -18.54 -1.24 -0.92
CA PRO A 209 -18.06 0.13 -1.10
C PRO A 209 -18.33 1.03 0.10
N ASP A 210 -19.50 0.92 0.73
CA ASP A 210 -19.86 1.74 1.88
C ASP A 210 -18.99 1.41 3.10
N LEU A 211 -18.77 0.12 3.37
CA LEU A 211 -17.83 -0.30 4.41
C LEU A 211 -16.43 0.24 4.17
N VAL A 212 -15.95 0.24 2.93
CA VAL A 212 -14.63 0.81 2.59
C VAL A 212 -14.60 2.32 2.87
N ARG A 213 -15.65 3.07 2.53
CA ARG A 213 -15.74 4.51 2.81
C ARG A 213 -15.71 4.80 4.31
N ASP A 214 -16.52 4.08 5.10
CA ASP A 214 -16.60 4.24 6.55
C ASP A 214 -15.24 3.91 7.21
N PHE A 215 -14.62 2.82 6.78
CA PHE A 215 -13.28 2.44 7.24
C PHE A 215 -12.23 3.50 6.90
N CYS A 216 -12.22 4.02 5.68
CA CYS A 216 -11.27 5.05 5.25
C CYS A 216 -11.50 6.38 5.96
N ASP A 217 -12.77 6.77 6.22
CA ASP A 217 -13.09 7.96 6.99
C ASP A 217 -12.52 7.86 8.41
N ASP A 218 -12.69 6.72 9.07
CA ASP A 218 -12.13 6.49 10.39
C ASP A 218 -10.59 6.56 10.38
N LEU A 219 -9.93 5.99 9.38
CA LEU A 219 -8.48 6.09 9.22
C LEU A 219 -8.01 7.54 9.02
N LEU A 220 -8.71 8.34 8.23
CA LEU A 220 -8.33 9.73 7.93
C LEU A 220 -8.56 10.69 9.10
N THR A 221 -9.37 10.34 10.10
CA THR A 221 -9.60 11.16 11.30
C THR A 221 -8.37 11.31 12.21
N GLY A 222 -7.32 10.51 12.03
CA GLY A 222 -6.10 10.56 12.85
C GLY A 222 -6.15 9.75 14.14
N ARG A 223 -7.22 8.99 14.38
CA ARG A 223 -7.37 8.17 15.60
C ARG A 223 -6.45 6.95 15.65
N HIS A 224 -6.03 6.45 14.50
CA HIS A 224 -5.15 5.28 14.38
C HIS A 224 -3.72 5.73 14.06
N SER A 225 -2.78 5.37 14.91
CA SER A 225 -1.35 5.67 14.75
C SER A 225 -0.51 4.46 14.37
N HIS A 226 -1.08 3.24 14.51
CA HIS A 226 -0.40 2.00 14.20
C HIS A 226 -1.11 1.21 13.09
N MET A 227 -0.36 0.81 12.07
CA MET A 227 -0.89 0.09 10.91
C MET A 227 -1.59 -1.22 11.30
N ILE A 228 -1.08 -1.91 12.32
CA ILE A 228 -1.72 -3.15 12.78
C ILE A 228 -3.12 -2.89 13.36
N GLU A 229 -3.33 -1.73 14.01
CA GLU A 229 -4.65 -1.33 14.50
C GLU A 229 -5.63 -1.12 13.35
N ALA A 230 -5.18 -0.46 12.27
CA ALA A 230 -5.98 -0.27 11.06
C ALA A 230 -6.36 -1.62 10.41
N ILE A 231 -5.41 -2.55 10.29
CA ILE A 231 -5.67 -3.88 9.74
C ILE A 231 -6.67 -4.65 10.61
N VAL A 232 -6.50 -4.63 11.93
CA VAL A 232 -7.41 -5.31 12.88
C VAL A 232 -8.79 -4.64 12.92
N LEU A 233 -8.87 -3.32 12.73
CA LEU A 233 -10.15 -2.63 12.63
C LEU A 233 -10.98 -3.18 11.47
N LEU A 234 -10.37 -3.30 10.27
CA LEU A 234 -11.07 -3.86 9.11
C LEU A 234 -11.52 -5.31 9.35
N GLU A 235 -10.65 -6.14 9.97
CA GLU A 235 -11.00 -7.51 10.33
C GLU A 235 -12.27 -7.55 11.19
N ARG A 236 -12.33 -6.76 12.26
CA ARG A 236 -13.50 -6.69 13.16
C ARG A 236 -14.77 -6.20 12.46
N LEU A 237 -14.64 -5.19 11.58
CA LEU A 237 -15.78 -4.68 10.80
C LEU A 237 -16.37 -5.75 9.88
N LEU A 238 -15.53 -6.63 9.34
CA LEU A 238 -15.95 -7.73 8.47
C LEU A 238 -16.48 -8.94 9.26
N GLU A 239 -15.97 -9.23 10.45
CA GLU A 239 -16.48 -10.30 11.34
C GLU A 239 -17.90 -10.03 11.87
N CYS A 240 -18.31 -8.76 11.88
CA CYS A 240 -19.66 -8.36 12.27
C CYS A 240 -20.69 -8.42 11.12
N ARG A 241 -20.29 -8.86 9.93
CA ARG A 241 -21.15 -8.97 8.74
C ARG A 241 -21.57 -10.40 8.46
#